data_7d4c8d508b0f0846d4b83d6008cfe5d4
#
_entry.id   7d4c8d508b0f0846d4b83d6008cfe5d4
#
_cell.length_a   1.000
_cell.length_b   1.000
_cell.length_c   1.000
_cell.angle_alpha   90.00
_cell.angle_beta   90.00
_cell.angle_gamma   90.00
#
_symmetry.space_group_name_H-M   'P 1'
#
loop_
_entity.id
_entity.type
_entity.pdbx_description
1 polymer ?
#
loop_
_entity_poly.entity_id
_entity_poly.type
_entity_poly.pdbx_seq_one_letter_code
_entity_poly.pdbx_strand_id
1 'polypeptide(L)'
;MSTGEVKCIDDDLSFVLPEGWEWCNLSMIGTTNIGLTYRPTDVESDGTIVLRSNNIINDKINLNDVVRVTAKIRENQYVKANDILICTRNGSKALVGKCAIIGDLNEPASFGAFMAIYRTDYYKYVLQYLRSNLFRIVFDNSNSTAINQLTQDMLKRARIPLPPLAEQERIVDTIDKLLSSLQAIEKSLS
;
A
#
# COMPACT_ATOMS: atom_id res chain seq x y z
N MET A 1 19.28 -32.87 -0.34
CA MET A 1 18.26 -32.90 -1.40
C MET A 1 16.95 -32.57 -0.70
N SER A 2 16.45 -31.34 -0.82
CA SER A 2 15.15 -30.99 -0.26
C SER A 2 14.10 -31.49 -1.23
N THR A 3 13.28 -32.41 -0.81
CA THR A 3 12.05 -32.81 -1.50
C THR A 3 11.17 -31.60 -1.57
N GLY A 4 11.06 -30.98 -2.75
CA GLY A 4 10.14 -29.89 -3.03
C GLY A 4 8.71 -30.44 -2.97
N GLU A 5 8.13 -30.44 -1.79
CA GLU A 5 6.71 -30.68 -1.60
C GLU A 5 5.97 -29.50 -2.24
N VAL A 6 5.34 -29.73 -3.36
CA VAL A 6 4.43 -28.76 -4.00
C VAL A 6 3.17 -28.71 -3.13
N LYS A 7 3.14 -27.81 -2.17
CA LYS A 7 1.96 -27.57 -1.35
C LYS A 7 0.92 -26.85 -2.23
N CYS A 8 -0.24 -27.46 -2.42
CA CYS A 8 -1.34 -26.82 -3.10
C CYS A 8 -1.73 -25.54 -2.33
N ILE A 9 -1.79 -24.42 -3.01
CA ILE A 9 -2.09 -23.11 -2.40
C ILE A 9 -3.53 -23.07 -1.88
N ASP A 10 -4.41 -23.92 -2.39
CA ASP A 10 -5.84 -23.93 -2.08
C ASP A 10 -6.18 -24.44 -0.67
N ASP A 11 -5.29 -25.19 -0.02
CA ASP A 11 -5.57 -25.81 1.28
C ASP A 11 -5.58 -24.83 2.47
N ASP A 12 -5.04 -23.62 2.29
CA ASP A 12 -4.94 -22.57 3.33
C ASP A 12 -5.89 -21.37 3.09
N LEU A 13 -6.82 -21.45 2.11
CA LEU A 13 -7.65 -20.31 1.72
C LEU A 13 -9.04 -20.36 2.37
N SER A 14 -9.51 -19.21 2.83
CA SER A 14 -10.72 -19.07 3.61
C SER A 14 -12.03 -19.18 2.80
N PHE A 15 -11.96 -19.18 1.46
CA PHE A 15 -13.13 -19.27 0.58
C PHE A 15 -12.75 -19.68 -0.85
N VAL A 16 -13.73 -20.22 -1.57
CA VAL A 16 -13.61 -20.58 -3.00
C VAL A 16 -13.79 -19.33 -3.85
N LEU A 17 -12.88 -19.15 -4.82
CA LEU A 17 -12.98 -18.03 -5.76
C LEU A 17 -14.09 -18.24 -6.80
N PRO A 18 -14.71 -17.16 -7.30
CA PRO A 18 -15.57 -17.23 -8.49
C PRO A 18 -14.83 -17.75 -9.70
N GLU A 19 -15.56 -18.27 -10.69
CA GLU A 19 -14.98 -18.68 -11.97
C GLU A 19 -14.24 -17.52 -12.66
N GLY A 20 -13.02 -17.79 -13.18
CA GLY A 20 -12.18 -16.81 -13.82
C GLY A 20 -11.34 -15.94 -12.88
N TRP A 21 -11.46 -16.15 -11.55
CA TRP A 21 -10.59 -15.50 -10.57
C TRP A 21 -9.43 -16.42 -10.20
N GLU A 22 -8.28 -15.85 -9.87
CA GLU A 22 -7.11 -16.61 -9.45
C GLU A 22 -6.49 -16.01 -8.18
N TRP A 23 -5.98 -16.88 -7.30
CA TRP A 23 -5.13 -16.42 -6.20
C TRP A 23 -3.73 -16.14 -6.69
N CYS A 24 -3.20 -14.97 -6.38
CA CYS A 24 -1.79 -14.68 -6.62
C CYS A 24 -1.14 -13.96 -5.43
N ASN A 25 0.18 -14.02 -5.35
CA ASN A 25 0.93 -13.21 -4.41
C ASN A 25 1.14 -11.81 -4.97
N LEU A 26 1.16 -10.78 -4.13
CA LEU A 26 1.44 -9.42 -4.57
C LEU A 26 2.79 -9.31 -5.30
N SER A 27 3.79 -10.14 -4.93
CA SER A 27 5.08 -10.19 -5.64
C SER A 27 4.99 -10.63 -7.10
N MET A 28 3.89 -11.25 -7.53
CA MET A 28 3.70 -11.69 -8.92
C MET A 28 3.16 -10.57 -9.83
N ILE A 29 2.46 -9.60 -9.25
CA ILE A 29 1.77 -8.53 -9.99
C ILE A 29 2.31 -7.13 -9.71
N GLY A 30 3.39 -7.02 -8.92
CA GLY A 30 3.99 -5.73 -8.61
C GLY A 30 5.29 -5.84 -7.85
N THR A 31 5.86 -4.67 -7.55
CA THR A 31 7.12 -4.53 -6.84
C THR A 31 6.96 -3.62 -5.62
N THR A 32 7.78 -3.84 -4.59
CA THR A 32 7.79 -2.99 -3.40
C THR A 32 9.20 -2.53 -3.06
N ASN A 33 9.32 -1.29 -2.60
CA ASN A 33 10.57 -0.69 -2.15
C ASN A 33 10.40 -0.03 -0.78
N ILE A 34 11.46 -0.05 0.05
CA ILE A 34 11.54 0.66 1.32
C ILE A 34 12.02 2.08 1.07
N GLY A 35 11.49 3.01 1.86
CA GLY A 35 11.85 4.42 1.76
C GLY A 35 13.23 4.79 2.27
N LEU A 36 13.50 6.07 2.19
CA LEU A 36 14.78 6.70 2.50
C LEU A 36 14.98 6.80 4.02
N THR A 37 16.16 6.40 4.49
CA THR A 37 16.66 6.80 5.81
C THR A 37 17.51 8.05 5.65
N TYR A 38 17.22 9.08 6.40
CA TYR A 38 17.96 10.36 6.40
C TYR A 38 18.24 10.81 7.83
N ARG A 39 19.20 11.70 8.00
CA ARG A 39 19.59 12.27 9.29
C ARG A 39 18.85 13.59 9.51
N PRO A 40 18.65 14.04 10.76
CA PRO A 40 18.11 15.38 11.03
C PRO A 40 18.89 16.51 10.35
N THR A 41 20.19 16.32 10.17
CA THR A 41 21.10 17.27 9.47
C THR A 41 20.87 17.35 7.95
N ASP A 42 20.17 16.38 7.38
CA ASP A 42 19.86 16.36 5.94
C ASP A 42 18.54 17.11 5.64
N VAL A 43 17.84 17.60 6.68
CA VAL A 43 16.56 18.31 6.52
C VAL A 43 16.82 19.76 6.13
N GLU A 44 16.40 20.16 4.94
CA GLU A 44 16.56 21.50 4.37
C GLU A 44 15.33 21.90 3.54
N SER A 45 15.07 23.22 3.47
CA SER A 45 13.87 23.77 2.83
C SER A 45 13.81 23.58 1.31
N ASP A 46 14.95 23.48 0.64
CA ASP A 46 15.11 23.33 -0.81
C ASP A 46 15.40 21.88 -1.25
N GLY A 47 15.38 20.94 -0.30
CA GLY A 47 15.59 19.52 -0.56
C GLY A 47 14.39 18.83 -1.26
N THR A 48 14.58 17.55 -1.58
CA THR A 48 13.53 16.68 -2.14
C THR A 48 12.46 16.37 -1.09
N ILE A 49 11.19 16.39 -1.44
CA ILE A 49 10.07 15.98 -0.60
C ILE A 49 10.25 14.53 -0.14
N VAL A 50 10.00 14.27 1.15
CA VAL A 50 9.94 12.92 1.73
C VAL A 50 8.57 12.70 2.36
N LEU A 51 7.76 11.86 1.73
CA LEU A 51 6.43 11.49 2.19
C LEU A 51 6.51 10.57 3.41
N ARG A 52 5.68 10.86 4.40
CA ARG A 52 5.57 10.12 5.67
C ARG A 52 4.12 9.75 5.95
N SER A 53 3.84 9.04 7.04
CA SER A 53 2.49 8.60 7.40
C SER A 53 1.50 9.75 7.63
N ASN A 54 1.97 10.93 8.07
CA ASN A 54 1.15 12.14 8.22
C ASN A 54 0.78 12.79 6.88
N ASN A 55 1.45 12.43 5.80
CA ASN A 55 1.08 12.86 4.44
C ASN A 55 -0.04 12.00 3.82
N ILE A 56 -0.55 11.00 4.52
CA ILE A 56 -1.77 10.30 4.12
C ILE A 56 -2.90 10.80 5.01
N ILE A 57 -3.83 11.58 4.48
CA ILE A 57 -5.00 12.14 5.19
C ILE A 57 -6.26 11.77 4.43
N ASN A 58 -7.23 11.17 5.10
CA ASN A 58 -8.50 10.74 4.49
C ASN A 58 -8.25 9.93 3.20
N ASP A 59 -7.30 8.98 3.27
CA ASP A 59 -6.94 8.07 2.17
C ASP A 59 -6.36 8.76 0.91
N LYS A 60 -5.92 9.99 1.04
CA LYS A 60 -5.30 10.79 -0.03
C LYS A 60 -3.95 11.35 0.40
N ILE A 61 -3.09 11.62 -0.59
CA ILE A 61 -1.82 12.30 -0.35
C ILE A 61 -2.08 13.77 -0.05
N ASN A 62 -1.50 14.26 1.03
CA ASN A 62 -1.55 15.67 1.45
C ASN A 62 -0.12 16.21 1.58
N LEU A 63 0.16 17.29 0.88
CA LEU A 63 1.48 17.92 0.81
C LEU A 63 1.61 19.20 1.66
N ASN A 64 0.60 19.52 2.49
CA ASN A 64 0.62 20.76 3.30
C ASN A 64 1.73 20.77 4.36
N ASP A 65 2.13 19.59 4.87
CA ASP A 65 3.21 19.44 5.85
C ASP A 65 4.20 18.38 5.35
N VAL A 66 5.17 18.80 4.55
CA VAL A 66 6.19 17.91 4.00
C VAL A 66 7.56 18.19 4.62
N VAL A 67 8.35 17.14 4.82
CA VAL A 67 9.77 17.25 5.09
C VAL A 67 10.52 17.21 3.78
N ARG A 68 11.57 18.03 3.67
CA ARG A 68 12.48 18.03 2.52
C ARG A 68 13.87 17.66 2.98
N VAL A 69 14.62 16.94 2.14
CA VAL A 69 15.97 16.49 2.48
C VAL A 69 16.91 16.63 1.30
N THR A 70 18.18 16.87 1.62
CA THR A 70 19.30 16.90 0.66
C THR A 70 20.07 15.57 0.63
N ALA A 71 19.62 14.56 1.40
CA ALA A 71 20.20 13.23 1.39
C ALA A 71 20.18 12.60 0.00
N LYS A 72 21.18 11.76 -0.31
CA LYS A 72 21.23 11.01 -1.58
C LYS A 72 20.11 10.01 -1.68
N ILE A 73 19.25 10.17 -2.67
CA ILE A 73 18.08 9.31 -2.96
C ILE A 73 18.44 8.36 -4.10
N ARG A 74 18.11 7.06 -3.96
CA ARG A 74 18.29 6.06 -5.01
C ARG A 74 17.13 6.15 -5.99
N GLU A 75 17.35 5.74 -7.24
CA GLU A 75 16.32 5.75 -8.29
C GLU A 75 15.01 5.05 -7.87
N ASN A 76 15.12 3.89 -7.23
CA ASN A 76 13.96 3.11 -6.76
C ASN A 76 13.28 3.67 -5.50
N GLN A 77 13.81 4.76 -4.92
CA GLN A 77 13.23 5.47 -3.79
C GLN A 77 12.50 6.76 -4.23
N TYR A 78 12.44 7.06 -5.51
CA TYR A 78 11.54 8.08 -6.03
C TYR A 78 10.15 7.49 -6.28
N VAL A 79 9.13 8.23 -5.84
CA VAL A 79 7.73 7.87 -6.13
C VAL A 79 7.40 8.20 -7.59
N LYS A 80 6.46 7.47 -8.15
CA LYS A 80 5.87 7.72 -9.47
C LYS A 80 4.36 7.83 -9.35
N ALA A 81 3.72 8.46 -10.31
CA ALA A 81 2.27 8.45 -10.41
C ALA A 81 1.76 6.99 -10.40
N ASN A 82 0.65 6.77 -9.71
CA ASN A 82 0.01 5.47 -9.49
C ASN A 82 0.76 4.51 -8.53
N ASP A 83 1.90 4.89 -7.96
CA ASP A 83 2.44 4.13 -6.83
C ASP A 83 1.46 4.16 -5.65
N ILE A 84 1.36 3.06 -4.91
CA ILE A 84 0.63 3.02 -3.64
C ILE A 84 1.63 3.25 -2.52
N LEU A 85 1.50 4.38 -1.82
CA LEU A 85 2.27 4.67 -0.61
C LEU A 85 1.63 3.97 0.58
N ILE A 86 2.41 3.22 1.36
CA ILE A 86 1.93 2.40 2.47
C ILE A 86 2.73 2.72 3.73
N CYS A 87 2.04 2.99 4.84
CA CYS A 87 2.66 3.09 6.15
C CYS A 87 3.04 1.69 6.66
N THR A 88 4.33 1.40 6.73
CA THR A 88 4.82 0.06 7.09
C THR A 88 5.19 -0.04 8.57
N ARG A 89 5.45 1.08 9.24
CA ARG A 89 5.77 1.12 10.67
C ARG A 89 5.24 2.40 11.30
N ASN A 90 4.61 2.25 12.46
CA ASN A 90 4.14 3.40 13.25
C ASN A 90 4.04 2.99 14.72
N GLY A 91 4.13 3.95 15.63
CA GLY A 91 3.88 3.73 17.07
C GLY A 91 2.43 3.27 17.34
N SER A 92 1.47 3.68 16.52
CA SER A 92 0.09 3.20 16.55
C SER A 92 -0.14 2.09 15.54
N LYS A 93 -0.59 0.91 16.00
CA LYS A 93 -0.96 -0.24 15.14
C LYS A 93 -2.05 0.15 14.13
N ALA A 94 -2.96 1.04 14.49
CA ALA A 94 -4.04 1.48 13.62
C ALA A 94 -3.57 2.24 12.36
N LEU A 95 -2.36 2.81 12.40
CA LEU A 95 -1.79 3.53 11.27
C LEU A 95 -0.95 2.65 10.34
N VAL A 96 -0.56 1.46 10.80
CA VAL A 96 0.16 0.50 9.95
C VAL A 96 -0.81 -0.08 8.92
N GLY A 97 -0.38 -0.11 7.65
CA GLY A 97 -1.23 -0.49 6.52
C GLY A 97 -2.04 0.66 5.92
N LYS A 98 -2.07 1.85 6.57
CA LYS A 98 -2.67 3.06 5.98
C LYS A 98 -1.99 3.35 4.64
N CYS A 99 -2.78 3.53 3.57
CA CYS A 99 -2.24 3.65 2.23
C CYS A 99 -3.03 4.63 1.36
N ALA A 100 -2.34 5.20 0.36
CA ALA A 100 -2.93 6.09 -0.63
C ALA A 100 -2.19 6.00 -1.98
N ILE A 101 -2.89 6.27 -3.08
CA ILE A 101 -2.28 6.39 -4.41
C ILE A 101 -1.55 7.73 -4.51
N ILE A 102 -0.34 7.69 -5.05
CA ILE A 102 0.41 8.88 -5.45
C ILE A 102 -0.19 9.40 -6.76
N GLY A 103 -0.67 10.62 -6.76
CA GLY A 103 -1.06 11.34 -7.98
C GLY A 103 0.14 11.91 -8.73
N ASP A 104 -0.14 12.71 -9.74
CA ASP A 104 0.89 13.52 -10.39
C ASP A 104 1.40 14.58 -9.41
N LEU A 105 2.70 14.58 -9.17
CA LEU A 105 3.38 15.55 -8.33
C LEU A 105 4.12 16.55 -9.23
N ASN A 106 4.08 17.84 -8.87
CA ASN A 106 4.74 18.90 -9.63
C ASN A 106 6.27 18.88 -9.48
N GLU A 107 6.80 18.09 -8.55
CA GLU A 107 8.22 17.98 -8.27
C GLU A 107 8.59 16.56 -7.82
N PRO A 108 9.85 16.14 -7.94
CA PRO A 108 10.31 14.85 -7.46
C PRO A 108 10.07 14.69 -5.96
N ALA A 109 9.59 13.51 -5.57
CA ALA A 109 9.40 13.15 -4.18
C ALA A 109 9.90 11.74 -3.87
N SER A 110 10.30 11.55 -2.64
CA SER A 110 10.69 10.27 -2.04
C SER A 110 9.74 9.94 -0.88
N PHE A 111 10.05 8.91 -0.12
CA PHE A 111 9.27 8.49 1.05
C PHE A 111 10.19 7.98 2.14
N GLY A 112 9.79 8.15 3.39
CA GLY A 112 10.60 7.82 4.58
C GLY A 112 10.71 6.33 4.84
N ALA A 113 11.72 5.92 5.64
CA ALA A 113 12.04 4.52 5.94
C ALA A 113 10.90 3.72 6.63
N PHE A 114 9.92 4.41 7.21
CA PHE A 114 8.72 3.78 7.80
C PHE A 114 7.56 3.66 6.80
N MET A 115 7.82 3.97 5.56
CA MET A 115 6.91 3.84 4.45
C MET A 115 7.47 2.84 3.44
N ALA A 116 6.59 2.27 2.64
CA ALA A 116 6.93 1.56 1.42
C ALA A 116 6.09 2.08 0.27
N ILE A 117 6.57 1.89 -0.96
CA ILE A 117 5.71 1.95 -2.14
C ILE A 117 5.44 0.53 -2.63
N TYR A 118 4.26 0.35 -3.19
CA TYR A 118 3.92 -0.80 -4.01
C TYR A 118 3.54 -0.30 -5.41
N ARG A 119 4.21 -0.81 -6.42
CA ARG A 119 4.07 -0.40 -7.83
C ARG A 119 3.51 -1.54 -8.65
N THR A 120 2.39 -1.30 -9.33
CA THR A 120 1.67 -2.29 -10.14
C THR A 120 0.76 -1.58 -11.15
N ASP A 121 0.48 -2.23 -12.27
CA ASP A 121 -0.52 -1.76 -13.23
C ASP A 121 -1.96 -1.91 -12.69
N TYR A 122 -2.17 -2.76 -11.70
CA TYR A 122 -3.47 -3.02 -11.05
C TYR A 122 -3.72 -2.13 -9.82
N TYR A 123 -3.09 -0.95 -9.74
CA TYR A 123 -2.99 -0.13 -8.53
C TYR A 123 -4.34 0.22 -7.89
N LYS A 124 -5.37 0.49 -8.67
CA LYS A 124 -6.72 0.81 -8.15
C LYS A 124 -7.32 -0.37 -7.41
N TYR A 125 -7.28 -1.56 -8.00
CA TYR A 125 -7.82 -2.77 -7.39
C TYR A 125 -6.99 -3.21 -6.19
N VAL A 126 -5.66 -3.20 -6.31
CA VAL A 126 -4.74 -3.52 -5.21
C VAL A 126 -4.92 -2.57 -4.03
N LEU A 127 -5.19 -1.27 -4.27
CA LEU A 127 -5.49 -0.33 -3.20
C LEU A 127 -6.72 -0.78 -2.39
N GLN A 128 -7.81 -1.21 -3.05
CA GLN A 128 -9.00 -1.69 -2.35
C GLN A 128 -8.71 -2.96 -1.55
N TYR A 129 -7.91 -3.88 -2.10
CA TYR A 129 -7.46 -5.06 -1.37
C TYR A 129 -6.64 -4.69 -0.12
N LEU A 130 -5.66 -3.79 -0.22
CA LEU A 130 -4.82 -3.34 0.90
C LEU A 130 -5.63 -2.65 2.02
N ARG A 131 -6.77 -2.06 1.68
CA ARG A 131 -7.72 -1.44 2.63
C ARG A 131 -8.72 -2.44 3.21
N SER A 132 -8.83 -3.62 2.65
CA SER A 132 -9.82 -4.62 3.04
C SER A 132 -9.46 -5.34 4.34
N ASN A 133 -10.48 -5.92 4.98
CA ASN A 133 -10.28 -6.82 6.12
C ASN A 133 -9.49 -8.09 5.73
N LEU A 134 -9.56 -8.51 4.46
CA LEU A 134 -8.81 -9.68 3.98
C LEU A 134 -7.30 -9.45 4.14
N PHE A 135 -6.79 -8.29 3.72
CA PHE A 135 -5.39 -7.95 3.93
C PHE A 135 -5.05 -7.75 5.42
N ARG A 136 -5.99 -7.18 6.19
CA ARG A 136 -5.81 -6.97 7.63
C ARG A 136 -5.62 -8.28 8.39
N ILE A 137 -6.37 -9.32 8.05
CA ILE A 137 -6.23 -10.66 8.63
C ILE A 137 -4.82 -11.22 8.39
N VAL A 138 -4.28 -11.07 7.18
CA VAL A 138 -2.90 -11.49 6.84
C VAL A 138 -1.88 -10.79 7.72
N PHE A 139 -2.08 -9.50 7.96
CA PHE A 139 -1.21 -8.70 8.84
C PHE A 139 -1.33 -9.10 10.32
N ASP A 140 -2.55 -9.30 10.82
CA ASP A 140 -2.81 -9.60 12.23
C ASP A 140 -2.41 -11.05 12.60
N ASN A 141 -2.53 -12.01 11.68
CA ASN A 141 -2.16 -13.41 11.88
C ASN A 141 -0.66 -13.67 11.69
N SER A 142 0.11 -12.69 11.23
CA SER A 142 1.55 -12.85 11.20
C SER A 142 2.08 -12.92 12.63
N ASN A 143 2.61 -14.08 13.02
CA ASN A 143 3.27 -14.33 14.32
C ASN A 143 4.58 -13.52 14.49
N SER A 144 4.67 -12.35 13.89
CA SER A 144 5.83 -11.50 14.03
C SER A 144 5.81 -10.87 15.43
N THR A 145 6.83 -11.15 16.21
CA THR A 145 7.14 -10.46 17.48
C THR A 145 7.36 -8.95 17.30
N ALA A 146 7.43 -8.48 16.07
CA ALA A 146 7.54 -7.07 15.70
C ALA A 146 6.15 -6.42 15.75
N ILE A 147 5.78 -5.92 16.92
CA ILE A 147 4.57 -5.15 17.17
C ILE A 147 4.56 -3.94 16.22
N ASN A 148 3.45 -3.75 15.48
CA ASN A 148 3.19 -2.57 14.63
C ASN A 148 4.10 -2.42 13.40
N GLN A 149 4.45 -3.50 12.72
CA GLN A 149 5.25 -3.44 11.49
C GLN A 149 4.70 -4.36 10.38
N LEU A 150 4.48 -3.81 9.20
CA LEU A 150 4.24 -4.51 7.95
C LEU A 150 5.59 -4.64 7.21
N THR A 151 6.15 -5.84 7.14
CA THR A 151 7.43 -6.06 6.46
C THR A 151 7.23 -6.18 4.95
N GLN A 152 8.31 -5.95 4.17
CA GLN A 152 8.26 -6.19 2.71
C GLN A 152 7.93 -7.64 2.37
N ASP A 153 8.40 -8.58 3.19
CA ASP A 153 8.16 -10.01 2.97
C ASP A 153 6.68 -10.37 3.18
N MET A 154 6.06 -9.82 4.23
CA MET A 154 4.62 -9.93 4.44
C MET A 154 3.83 -9.35 3.25
N LEU A 155 4.21 -8.17 2.77
CA LEU A 155 3.56 -7.53 1.63
C LEU A 155 3.73 -8.38 0.36
N LYS A 156 4.93 -8.90 0.08
CA LYS A 156 5.21 -9.74 -1.10
C LYS A 156 4.43 -11.05 -1.09
N ARG A 157 4.27 -11.67 0.08
CA ARG A 157 3.58 -12.97 0.25
C ARG A 157 2.07 -12.82 0.43
N ALA A 158 1.56 -11.60 0.60
CA ALA A 158 0.13 -11.38 0.74
C ALA A 158 -0.60 -11.91 -0.50
N ARG A 159 -1.62 -12.73 -0.27
CA ARG A 159 -2.42 -13.37 -1.32
C ARG A 159 -3.64 -12.52 -1.64
N ILE A 160 -3.75 -12.11 -2.89
CA ILE A 160 -4.87 -11.33 -3.40
C ILE A 160 -5.71 -12.20 -4.34
N PRO A 161 -7.04 -12.21 -4.20
CA PRO A 161 -7.91 -12.78 -5.22
C PRO A 161 -7.94 -11.82 -6.41
N LEU A 162 -7.44 -12.25 -7.55
CA LEU A 162 -7.29 -11.42 -8.75
C LEU A 162 -8.35 -11.78 -9.79
N PRO A 163 -9.36 -10.92 -10.01
CA PRO A 163 -10.34 -11.09 -11.08
C PRO A 163 -9.79 -10.70 -12.45
N PRO A 164 -10.47 -11.06 -13.54
CA PRO A 164 -10.22 -10.48 -14.87
C PRO A 164 -10.28 -8.94 -14.83
N LEU A 165 -9.51 -8.26 -15.70
CA LEU A 165 -9.33 -6.81 -15.66
C LEU A 165 -10.66 -6.03 -15.67
N ALA A 166 -11.60 -6.40 -16.54
CA ALA A 166 -12.92 -5.76 -16.60
C ALA A 166 -13.69 -5.88 -15.29
N GLU A 167 -13.52 -6.97 -14.57
CA GLU A 167 -14.14 -7.17 -13.26
C GLU A 167 -13.45 -6.35 -12.18
N GLN A 168 -12.12 -6.19 -12.22
CA GLN A 168 -11.39 -5.28 -11.33
C GLN A 168 -11.91 -3.84 -11.47
N GLU A 169 -12.06 -3.36 -12.71
CA GLU A 169 -12.60 -2.02 -13.00
C GLU A 169 -14.03 -1.86 -12.44
N ARG A 170 -14.89 -2.85 -12.70
CA ARG A 170 -16.29 -2.85 -12.19
C ARG A 170 -16.33 -2.79 -10.66
N ILE A 171 -15.47 -3.55 -9.98
CA ILE A 171 -15.38 -3.55 -8.51
C ILE A 171 -14.94 -2.19 -8.00
N VAL A 172 -13.89 -1.62 -8.57
CA VAL A 172 -13.37 -0.30 -8.18
C VAL A 172 -14.43 0.76 -8.35
N ASP A 173 -15.05 0.83 -9.53
CA ASP A 173 -16.12 1.81 -9.82
C ASP A 173 -17.30 1.69 -8.86
N THR A 174 -17.67 0.46 -8.48
CA THR A 174 -18.76 0.23 -7.54
C THR A 174 -18.40 0.72 -6.14
N ILE A 175 -17.18 0.43 -5.66
CA ILE A 175 -16.70 0.91 -4.36
C ILE A 175 -16.65 2.44 -4.33
N ASP A 176 -16.11 3.07 -5.37
CA ASP A 176 -15.98 4.52 -5.45
C ASP A 176 -17.35 5.21 -5.45
N LYS A 177 -18.35 4.66 -6.14
CA LYS A 177 -19.74 5.16 -6.11
C LYS A 177 -20.37 5.03 -4.72
N LEU A 178 -20.19 3.89 -4.06
CA LEU A 178 -20.71 3.68 -2.71
C LEU A 178 -20.08 4.63 -1.69
N LEU A 179 -18.74 4.78 -1.72
CA LEU A 179 -18.04 5.71 -0.84
C LEU A 179 -18.47 7.17 -1.08
N SER A 180 -18.65 7.57 -2.34
CA SER A 180 -19.14 8.92 -2.68
C SER A 180 -20.54 9.16 -2.14
N SER A 181 -21.42 8.16 -2.24
CA SER A 181 -22.78 8.24 -1.70
C SER A 181 -22.80 8.35 -0.18
N LEU A 182 -21.95 7.58 0.52
CA LEU A 182 -21.80 7.66 1.97
C LEU A 182 -21.31 9.05 2.42
N GLN A 183 -20.30 9.60 1.74
CA GLN A 183 -19.79 10.95 2.04
C GLN A 183 -20.86 12.02 1.83
N ALA A 184 -21.70 11.91 0.80
CA ALA A 184 -22.80 12.82 0.56
C ALA A 184 -23.86 12.77 1.69
N ILE A 185 -24.16 11.56 2.19
CA ILE A 185 -25.09 11.36 3.33
C ILE A 185 -24.48 11.98 4.59
N GLU A 186 -23.23 11.68 4.93
CA GLU A 186 -22.55 12.25 6.10
C GLU A 186 -22.57 13.77 6.09
N LYS A 187 -22.30 14.37 4.92
CA LYS A 187 -22.36 15.85 4.76
C LYS A 187 -23.76 16.40 4.92
N SER A 188 -24.80 15.65 4.61
CA SER A 188 -26.20 16.08 4.77
C SER A 188 -26.68 16.02 6.21
N LEU A 189 -26.01 15.27 7.08
CA LEU A 189 -26.36 15.06 8.49
C LEU A 189 -25.54 15.96 9.43
N SER A 190 -24.51 16.61 8.96
CA SER A 190 -23.64 17.54 9.69
C SER A 190 -24.08 19.00 9.52
#